data_fce26212385f01430cf765dca7d9f209
#
_entry.id   fce26212385f01430cf765dca7d9f209
#
_cell.length_a   1.000
_cell.length_b   1.000
_cell.length_c   1.000
_cell.angle_alpha   90.00
_cell.angle_beta   90.00
_cell.angle_gamma   90.00
#
_symmetry.space_group_name_H-M   'P 1'
#
loop_
_entity.id
_entity.type
_entity.pdbx_description
1 polymer ?
#
loop_
_entity_poly.entity_id
_entity_poly.type
_entity_poly.pdbx_seq_one_letter_code
_entity_poly.pdbx_strand_id
1 'polypeptide(L)'
;MITNGSAACLAVRWVRKKVIDDENVSTIYCAAMDRIDGRNHNQLRAISFELGVAPSASGSVLVHMGNTRVICGVTVEEGVPRWMKEQSVTGGWLTAEYSMLPYSTHPRRPRDVVKGRVDGRSTEIQRLIGRSLRAVVDLEKLGPRTIWVDCDVLQADGGTRTAAITGASLALATACRRLVREKTIDASPVRKLVAAVSAGVLNGEVILDLNYEEDKVVAVDFNLVATEDGDFVEVQGSGEESTFAQSQLDEMLALGRKGIAELIAAQRAVLARLMVAPPAT
;
A
#
# COMPACT_ATOMS: atom_id res chain seq x y z
N MET A 1 -24.05 33.73 27.15
CA MET A 1 -22.99 33.02 27.90
C MET A 1 -22.22 32.17 26.88
N ILE A 2 -21.01 32.59 26.60
CA ILE A 2 -20.11 31.98 25.62
C ILE A 2 -19.22 31.04 26.38
N THR A 3 -19.24 29.74 26.12
CA THR A 3 -18.32 28.78 26.71
C THR A 3 -17.22 28.45 25.69
N ASN A 4 -16.01 28.74 26.12
CA ASN A 4 -14.74 28.55 25.42
C ASN A 4 -14.49 27.11 25.00
N GLY A 5 -14.25 26.91 23.69
CA GLY A 5 -13.61 25.72 23.16
C GLY A 5 -12.11 25.75 23.44
N SER A 6 -11.63 24.80 24.21
CA SER A 6 -10.23 24.56 24.52
C SER A 6 -9.49 24.15 23.25
N ALA A 7 -8.59 25.03 22.77
CA ALA A 7 -7.56 24.67 21.79
C ALA A 7 -6.51 23.81 22.54
N ALA A 8 -6.42 22.53 22.19
CA ALA A 8 -5.34 21.66 22.64
C ALA A 8 -4.02 22.16 22.05
N CYS A 9 -3.21 22.83 22.86
CA CYS A 9 -1.86 23.25 22.53
C CYS A 9 -0.98 21.98 22.49
N LEU A 10 -0.52 21.60 21.29
CA LEU A 10 0.46 20.53 21.10
C LEU A 10 1.78 20.95 21.76
N ALA A 11 2.10 20.33 22.90
CA ALA A 11 3.35 20.55 23.61
C ALA A 11 4.51 19.91 22.84
N VAL A 12 5.32 20.74 22.19
CA VAL A 12 6.59 20.31 21.59
C VAL A 12 7.56 19.94 22.70
N ARG A 13 7.94 18.68 22.79
CA ARG A 13 8.91 18.20 23.79
C ARG A 13 10.32 18.38 23.26
N TRP A 14 11.07 19.32 23.85
CA TRP A 14 12.46 19.57 23.50
C TRP A 14 13.39 18.57 24.17
N VAL A 15 14.20 17.85 23.39
CA VAL A 15 15.26 16.99 23.91
C VAL A 15 16.60 17.73 23.83
N ARG A 16 17.28 17.87 24.94
CA ARG A 16 18.63 18.47 24.99
C ARG A 16 19.66 17.47 24.49
N LYS A 17 20.27 17.73 23.35
CA LYS A 17 21.45 17.01 22.88
C LYS A 17 22.66 17.94 23.06
N LYS A 18 23.61 17.56 23.93
CA LYS A 18 24.84 18.31 24.17
C LYS A 18 25.87 17.84 23.15
N VAL A 19 26.25 18.69 22.21
CA VAL A 19 27.41 18.48 21.35
C VAL A 19 28.53 19.34 21.91
N ILE A 20 29.66 18.72 22.26
CA ILE A 20 30.82 19.39 22.80
C ILE A 20 31.83 19.53 21.66
N ASP A 21 31.99 20.75 21.13
CA ASP A 21 33.14 21.15 20.32
C ASP A 21 34.00 22.08 21.20
N ASP A 22 35.32 21.93 21.11
CA ASP A 22 36.30 22.44 22.09
C ASP A 22 36.40 23.97 22.21
N GLU A 23 35.63 24.81 21.50
CA GLU A 23 35.68 26.27 21.64
C GLU A 23 34.36 27.03 21.64
N ASN A 24 33.21 26.36 21.53
CA ASN A 24 31.90 27.04 21.67
C ASN A 24 30.78 26.05 22.06
N VAL A 25 30.19 26.23 23.22
CA VAL A 25 29.02 25.47 23.64
C VAL A 25 27.78 26.03 22.97
N SER A 26 27.47 25.60 21.75
CA SER A 26 26.16 25.85 21.16
C SER A 26 25.21 24.72 21.51
N THR A 27 24.20 25.03 22.31
CA THR A 27 23.13 24.08 22.60
C THR A 27 22.16 24.09 21.42
N ILE A 28 22.30 23.09 20.52
CA ILE A 28 21.34 22.89 19.48
C ILE A 28 20.12 22.18 20.08
N TYR A 29 19.00 22.88 20.17
CA TYR A 29 17.72 22.27 20.51
C TYR A 29 17.20 21.56 19.26
N CYS A 30 17.38 20.26 19.17
CA CYS A 30 16.68 19.44 18.20
C CYS A 30 15.29 19.12 18.80
N ALA A 31 14.25 19.69 18.25
CA ALA A 31 12.90 19.22 18.56
C ALA A 31 12.77 17.83 17.95
N ALA A 32 12.85 16.79 18.77
CA ALA A 32 12.37 15.48 18.34
C ALA A 32 10.85 15.65 18.17
N MET A 33 10.39 15.79 16.92
CA MET A 33 8.97 15.76 16.66
C MET A 33 8.51 14.32 16.87
N ASP A 34 7.82 14.10 17.97
CA ASP A 34 7.03 12.89 18.14
C ASP A 34 5.97 12.89 17.04
N ARG A 35 5.87 11.83 16.24
CA ARG A 35 4.78 11.65 15.28
C ARG A 35 3.44 11.71 16.02
N ILE A 36 2.40 12.22 15.38
CA ILE A 36 1.08 12.45 15.99
C ILE A 36 0.53 11.20 16.68
N ASP A 37 0.86 10.02 16.15
CA ASP A 37 0.44 8.72 16.67
C ASP A 37 1.50 8.03 17.57
N GLY A 38 2.58 8.72 17.92
CA GLY A 38 3.62 8.26 18.83
C GLY A 38 4.58 7.22 18.24
N ARG A 39 4.53 6.96 16.92
CA ARG A 39 5.47 6.04 16.26
C ARG A 39 6.86 6.66 16.10
N ASN A 40 7.88 5.82 16.05
CA ASN A 40 9.21 6.23 15.60
C ASN A 40 9.20 6.53 14.08
N HIS A 41 10.16 7.33 13.60
CA HIS A 41 10.28 7.70 12.18
C HIS A 41 10.38 6.49 11.23
N ASN A 42 10.98 5.40 11.69
CA ASN A 42 11.21 4.18 10.92
C ASN A 42 10.19 3.06 11.19
N GLN A 43 9.02 3.38 11.75
CA GLN A 43 8.02 2.40 12.20
C GLN A 43 6.78 2.43 11.33
N LEU A 44 6.32 1.23 10.89
CA LEU A 44 5.03 1.05 10.24
C LEU A 44 3.87 1.23 11.23
N ARG A 45 2.71 1.62 10.73
CA ARG A 45 1.44 1.44 11.44
C ARG A 45 1.18 -0.05 11.66
N ALA A 46 0.32 -0.38 12.63
CA ALA A 46 -0.13 -1.74 12.83
C ALA A 46 -0.76 -2.30 11.53
N ILE A 47 -0.32 -3.49 11.11
CA ILE A 47 -0.85 -4.18 9.92
C ILE A 47 -1.58 -5.45 10.31
N SER A 48 -2.74 -5.68 9.69
CA SER A 48 -3.45 -6.95 9.76
C SER A 48 -4.20 -7.24 8.46
N PHE A 49 -4.51 -8.54 8.25
CA PHE A 49 -5.22 -9.03 7.07
C PHE A 49 -6.33 -9.98 7.51
N GLU A 50 -7.54 -9.74 7.00
CA GLU A 50 -8.68 -10.65 7.13
C GLU A 50 -8.94 -11.30 5.77
N LEU A 51 -8.96 -12.62 5.72
CA LEU A 51 -9.13 -13.37 4.47
C LEU A 51 -10.60 -13.78 4.27
N GLY A 52 -11.00 -13.95 3.02
CA GLY A 52 -12.32 -14.49 2.67
C GLY A 52 -13.48 -13.55 2.93
N VAL A 53 -13.23 -12.25 3.02
CA VAL A 53 -14.25 -11.23 3.33
C VAL A 53 -15.29 -11.01 2.21
N ALA A 54 -14.98 -11.45 0.98
CA ALA A 54 -15.91 -11.48 -0.15
C ALA A 54 -16.04 -12.92 -0.67
N PRO A 55 -17.05 -13.69 -0.22
CA PRO A 55 -17.15 -15.12 -0.51
C PRO A 55 -17.28 -15.48 -2.00
N SER A 56 -17.85 -14.59 -2.81
CA SER A 56 -18.02 -14.78 -4.25
C SER A 56 -16.73 -14.56 -5.05
N ALA A 57 -15.73 -13.90 -4.49
CA ALA A 57 -14.44 -13.72 -5.12
C ALA A 57 -13.62 -15.03 -5.10
N SER A 58 -12.72 -15.20 -6.07
CA SER A 58 -11.77 -16.32 -6.08
C SER A 58 -10.79 -16.24 -4.91
N GLY A 59 -10.48 -15.01 -4.46
CA GLY A 59 -9.73 -14.70 -3.25
C GLY A 59 -10.02 -13.28 -2.79
N SER A 60 -10.08 -13.03 -1.48
CA SER A 60 -10.32 -11.69 -0.97
C SER A 60 -9.63 -11.44 0.35
N VAL A 61 -9.25 -10.19 0.56
CA VAL A 61 -8.52 -9.71 1.74
C VAL A 61 -9.05 -8.34 2.13
N LEU A 62 -9.36 -8.14 3.40
CA LEU A 62 -9.46 -6.83 4.00
C LEU A 62 -8.12 -6.53 4.67
N VAL A 63 -7.42 -5.52 4.17
CA VAL A 63 -6.17 -5.04 4.74
C VAL A 63 -6.42 -3.84 5.64
N HIS A 64 -5.80 -3.87 6.83
CA HIS A 64 -5.75 -2.77 7.77
C HIS A 64 -4.30 -2.29 7.87
N MET A 65 -4.04 -1.01 7.63
CA MET A 65 -2.78 -0.32 7.91
C MET A 65 -3.09 0.89 8.79
N GLY A 66 -2.95 0.71 10.10
CA GLY A 66 -3.49 1.67 11.06
C GLY A 66 -5.00 1.84 10.88
N ASN A 67 -5.46 3.06 10.63
CA ASN A 67 -6.86 3.34 10.34
C ASN A 67 -7.24 3.16 8.86
N THR A 68 -6.28 3.03 7.95
CA THR A 68 -6.58 2.77 6.53
C THR A 68 -7.11 1.35 6.37
N ARG A 69 -8.25 1.20 5.69
CA ARG A 69 -8.91 -0.08 5.42
C ARG A 69 -9.24 -0.18 3.93
N VAL A 70 -8.75 -1.25 3.30
CA VAL A 70 -9.00 -1.52 1.87
C VAL A 70 -9.43 -2.97 1.73
N ILE A 71 -10.57 -3.19 1.07
CA ILE A 71 -10.97 -4.53 0.64
C ILE A 71 -10.40 -4.78 -0.75
N CYS A 72 -9.75 -5.91 -0.94
CA CYS A 72 -9.18 -6.35 -2.21
C CYS A 72 -9.83 -7.69 -2.60
N GLY A 73 -10.59 -7.69 -3.69
CA GLY A 73 -11.21 -8.86 -4.27
C GLY A 73 -10.48 -9.29 -5.53
N VAL A 74 -10.31 -10.60 -5.73
CA VAL A 74 -9.76 -11.17 -6.95
C VAL A 74 -10.77 -12.12 -7.56
N THR A 75 -11.18 -11.83 -8.79
CA THR A 75 -12.05 -12.70 -9.59
C THR A 75 -11.26 -13.23 -10.78
N VAL A 76 -11.40 -14.52 -11.06
CA VAL A 76 -10.76 -15.16 -12.20
C VAL A 76 -11.85 -15.65 -13.16
N GLU A 77 -11.78 -15.22 -14.41
CA GLU A 77 -12.73 -15.53 -15.45
C GLU A 77 -12.03 -16.25 -16.60
N GLU A 78 -12.73 -17.19 -17.24
CA GLU A 78 -12.28 -17.84 -18.48
C GLU A 78 -12.32 -16.82 -19.64
N GLY A 79 -11.25 -16.83 -20.43
CA GLY A 79 -11.09 -15.95 -21.57
C GLY A 79 -10.20 -14.75 -21.30
N VAL A 80 -9.76 -14.14 -22.37
CA VAL A 80 -8.87 -12.97 -22.39
C VAL A 80 -9.50 -11.82 -23.16
N PRO A 81 -9.06 -10.58 -22.92
CA PRO A 81 -9.54 -9.40 -23.63
C PRO A 81 -9.47 -9.56 -25.15
N ARG A 82 -10.43 -8.95 -25.86
CA ARG A 82 -10.56 -9.04 -27.31
C ARG A 82 -9.27 -8.67 -28.07
N TRP A 83 -8.57 -7.63 -27.64
CA TRP A 83 -7.33 -7.18 -28.24
C TRP A 83 -6.22 -8.26 -28.19
N MET A 84 -6.15 -9.09 -27.13
CA MET A 84 -5.19 -10.19 -27.05
C MET A 84 -5.49 -11.25 -28.11
N LYS A 85 -6.79 -11.57 -28.32
CA LYS A 85 -7.22 -12.51 -29.37
C LYS A 85 -6.90 -11.99 -30.77
N GLU A 86 -7.15 -10.70 -31.01
CA GLU A 86 -6.88 -10.03 -32.30
C GLU A 86 -5.39 -9.95 -32.63
N GLN A 87 -4.55 -9.77 -31.59
CA GLN A 87 -3.09 -9.68 -31.73
C GLN A 87 -2.37 -11.02 -31.51
N SER A 88 -3.11 -12.12 -31.34
CA SER A 88 -2.56 -13.47 -31.09
C SER A 88 -1.58 -13.50 -29.90
N VAL A 89 -1.84 -12.70 -28.87
CA VAL A 89 -1.05 -12.71 -27.63
C VAL A 89 -1.45 -13.92 -26.80
N THR A 90 -0.48 -14.75 -26.42
CA THR A 90 -0.66 -15.94 -25.59
C THR A 90 -0.74 -15.61 -24.09
N GLY A 91 -1.13 -16.60 -23.28
CA GLY A 91 -1.26 -16.45 -21.83
C GLY A 91 -2.54 -15.79 -21.37
N GLY A 92 -2.57 -15.36 -20.13
CA GLY A 92 -3.69 -14.67 -19.49
C GLY A 92 -3.49 -13.18 -19.37
N TRP A 93 -4.46 -12.54 -18.75
CA TRP A 93 -4.43 -11.10 -18.47
C TRP A 93 -4.70 -10.81 -17.00
N LEU A 94 -4.13 -9.71 -16.49
CA LEU A 94 -4.42 -9.18 -15.17
C LEU A 94 -4.68 -7.67 -15.28
N THR A 95 -5.82 -7.26 -14.75
CA THR A 95 -6.20 -5.85 -14.63
C THR A 95 -6.63 -5.54 -13.20
N ALA A 96 -6.62 -4.25 -12.84
CA ALA A 96 -7.04 -3.82 -11.52
C ALA A 96 -7.96 -2.61 -11.62
N GLU A 97 -8.88 -2.53 -10.69
CA GLU A 97 -9.72 -1.38 -10.43
C GLU A 97 -9.47 -0.86 -9.01
N TYR A 98 -9.69 0.44 -8.81
CA TYR A 98 -9.52 1.09 -7.51
C TYR A 98 -10.58 2.14 -7.33
N SER A 99 -11.23 2.12 -6.19
CA SER A 99 -12.25 3.11 -5.85
C SER A 99 -12.15 3.50 -4.38
N MET A 100 -12.39 4.78 -4.11
CA MET A 100 -12.62 5.27 -2.75
C MET A 100 -14.12 5.36 -2.51
N LEU A 101 -14.67 4.56 -1.60
CA LEU A 101 -16.08 4.59 -1.28
C LEU A 101 -16.48 5.94 -0.68
N PRO A 102 -17.74 6.40 -0.86
CA PRO A 102 -18.15 7.73 -0.45
C PRO A 102 -17.89 8.07 1.03
N TYR A 103 -17.99 7.09 1.89
CA TYR A 103 -17.80 7.20 3.33
C TYR A 103 -16.36 6.91 3.79
N SER A 104 -15.44 6.66 2.86
CA SER A 104 -14.03 6.39 3.19
C SER A 104 -13.29 7.62 3.72
N THR A 105 -13.84 8.81 3.50
CA THR A 105 -13.27 10.10 3.93
C THR A 105 -14.30 10.98 4.62
N HIS A 106 -13.81 11.95 5.39
CA HIS A 106 -14.62 13.07 5.85
C HIS A 106 -13.99 14.37 5.32
N PRO A 107 -14.76 15.24 4.59
CA PRO A 107 -16.15 15.06 4.19
C PRO A 107 -16.37 13.93 3.17
N ARG A 108 -17.61 13.48 3.02
CA ARG A 108 -18.05 12.43 2.11
C ARG A 108 -17.63 12.75 0.65
N ARG A 109 -17.05 11.78 -0.05
CA ARG A 109 -16.76 11.90 -1.49
C ARG A 109 -18.00 11.55 -2.34
N PRO A 110 -18.25 12.26 -3.45
CA PRO A 110 -19.20 11.79 -4.45
C PRO A 110 -18.67 10.52 -5.14
N ARG A 111 -19.58 9.65 -5.60
CA ARG A 111 -19.20 8.51 -6.45
C ARG A 111 -18.74 9.00 -7.82
N ASP A 112 -17.75 8.34 -8.41
CA ASP A 112 -17.22 8.71 -9.75
C ASP A 112 -18.31 8.62 -10.84
N VAL A 113 -19.22 7.65 -10.74
CA VAL A 113 -20.40 7.53 -11.62
C VAL A 113 -21.24 8.81 -11.67
N VAL A 114 -21.39 9.51 -10.53
CA VAL A 114 -22.14 10.78 -10.46
C VAL A 114 -21.39 11.91 -11.19
N LYS A 115 -20.08 11.82 -11.27
CA LYS A 115 -19.23 12.78 -12.01
C LYS A 115 -19.15 12.48 -13.51
N GLY A 116 -19.68 11.33 -13.96
CA GLY A 116 -19.66 10.89 -15.36
C GLY A 116 -18.28 10.43 -15.86
N ARG A 117 -17.27 10.39 -14.99
CA ARG A 117 -15.92 9.90 -15.31
C ARG A 117 -15.21 9.40 -14.06
N VAL A 118 -14.30 8.44 -14.25
CA VAL A 118 -13.38 8.01 -13.20
C VAL A 118 -12.40 9.16 -12.90
N ASP A 119 -12.10 9.36 -11.64
CA ASP A 119 -11.12 10.34 -11.19
C ASP A 119 -9.71 9.99 -11.71
N GLY A 120 -8.94 10.98 -12.13
CA GLY A 120 -7.57 10.79 -12.63
C GLY A 120 -6.65 10.06 -11.64
N ARG A 121 -6.78 10.38 -10.33
CA ARG A 121 -6.08 9.68 -9.26
C ARG A 121 -6.47 8.20 -9.19
N SER A 122 -7.76 7.88 -9.27
CA SER A 122 -8.23 6.49 -9.28
C SER A 122 -7.66 5.73 -10.47
N THR A 123 -7.67 6.34 -11.66
CA THR A 123 -7.11 5.76 -12.89
C THR A 123 -5.59 5.50 -12.78
N GLU A 124 -4.84 6.45 -12.19
CA GLU A 124 -3.40 6.29 -11.93
C GLU A 124 -3.15 5.09 -11.00
N ILE A 125 -3.88 5.01 -9.89
CA ILE A 125 -3.72 3.94 -8.89
C ILE A 125 -4.12 2.57 -9.46
N GLN A 126 -5.20 2.48 -10.25
CA GLN A 126 -5.57 1.25 -10.98
C GLN A 126 -4.41 0.72 -11.83
N ARG A 127 -3.79 1.62 -12.60
CA ARG A 127 -2.64 1.26 -13.44
C ARG A 127 -1.44 0.83 -12.62
N LEU A 128 -1.19 1.47 -11.49
CA LEU A 128 -0.12 1.15 -10.56
C LEU A 128 -0.32 -0.24 -9.94
N ILE A 129 -1.53 -0.56 -9.42
CA ILE A 129 -1.84 -1.87 -8.86
C ILE A 129 -1.66 -2.96 -9.93
N GLY A 130 -2.27 -2.77 -11.11
CA GLY A 130 -2.17 -3.74 -12.21
C GLY A 130 -0.72 -3.99 -12.63
N ARG A 131 0.09 -2.93 -12.76
CA ARG A 131 1.52 -3.01 -13.10
C ARG A 131 2.32 -3.76 -12.04
N SER A 132 2.06 -3.45 -10.76
CA SER A 132 2.75 -4.07 -9.63
C SER A 132 2.48 -5.58 -9.56
N LEU A 133 1.25 -6.00 -9.78
CA LEU A 133 0.88 -7.41 -9.76
C LEU A 133 1.39 -8.16 -11.00
N ARG A 134 1.33 -7.56 -12.20
CA ARG A 134 1.88 -8.18 -13.41
C ARG A 134 3.38 -8.42 -13.35
N ALA A 135 4.13 -7.61 -12.60
CA ALA A 135 5.57 -7.81 -12.41
C ALA A 135 5.90 -9.13 -11.67
N VAL A 136 4.97 -9.66 -10.89
CA VAL A 136 5.19 -10.84 -10.05
C VAL A 136 4.35 -12.05 -10.45
N VAL A 137 3.64 -11.99 -11.58
CA VAL A 137 2.78 -13.07 -12.09
C VAL A 137 3.32 -13.61 -13.42
N ASP A 138 3.29 -14.90 -13.56
CA ASP A 138 3.52 -15.61 -14.83
C ASP A 138 2.20 -15.74 -15.59
N LEU A 139 1.94 -14.81 -16.49
CA LEU A 139 0.69 -14.78 -17.24
C LEU A 139 0.55 -15.96 -18.22
N GLU A 140 1.65 -16.56 -18.67
CA GLU A 140 1.62 -17.77 -19.51
C GLU A 140 1.06 -18.96 -18.72
N LYS A 141 1.50 -19.14 -17.47
CA LYS A 141 1.00 -20.20 -16.59
C LYS A 141 -0.45 -20.03 -16.16
N LEU A 142 -0.99 -18.82 -16.25
CA LEU A 142 -2.39 -18.56 -16.00
C LEU A 142 -3.29 -19.19 -17.08
N GLY A 143 -2.75 -19.34 -18.30
CA GLY A 143 -3.53 -19.76 -19.47
C GLY A 143 -4.52 -18.69 -19.92
N PRO A 144 -5.49 -19.00 -20.78
CA PRO A 144 -6.39 -18.02 -21.39
C PRO A 144 -7.47 -17.51 -20.42
N ARG A 145 -7.07 -16.93 -19.30
CA ARG A 145 -7.93 -16.37 -18.23
C ARG A 145 -7.64 -14.92 -17.99
N THR A 146 -8.64 -14.22 -17.48
CA THR A 146 -8.49 -12.84 -17.00
C THR A 146 -8.63 -12.80 -15.48
N ILE A 147 -7.66 -12.18 -14.82
CA ILE A 147 -7.72 -11.84 -13.39
C ILE A 147 -8.17 -10.38 -13.26
N TRP A 148 -9.29 -10.20 -12.58
CA TRP A 148 -9.79 -8.90 -12.14
C TRP A 148 -9.39 -8.70 -10.68
N VAL A 149 -8.85 -7.53 -10.37
CA VAL A 149 -8.46 -7.16 -9.01
C VAL A 149 -9.17 -5.88 -8.64
N ASP A 150 -10.14 -5.98 -7.76
CA ASP A 150 -10.96 -4.86 -7.30
C ASP A 150 -10.49 -4.41 -5.93
N CYS A 151 -10.13 -3.14 -5.79
CA CYS A 151 -9.65 -2.55 -4.55
C CYS A 151 -10.55 -1.38 -4.14
N ASP A 152 -11.35 -1.58 -3.10
CA ASP A 152 -12.25 -0.58 -2.55
C ASP A 152 -11.77 -0.07 -1.19
N VAL A 153 -11.55 1.24 -1.10
CA VAL A 153 -11.16 1.89 0.14
C VAL A 153 -12.39 2.12 1.01
N LEU A 154 -12.43 1.46 2.17
CA LEU A 154 -13.49 1.60 3.17
C LEU A 154 -13.21 2.76 4.12
N GLN A 155 -11.94 2.98 4.47
CA GLN A 155 -11.47 4.07 5.32
C GLN A 155 -10.10 4.53 4.85
N ALA A 156 -9.94 5.82 4.64
CA ALA A 156 -8.69 6.44 4.19
C ALA A 156 -8.04 7.25 5.31
N ASP A 157 -6.82 6.86 5.66
CA ASP A 157 -5.96 7.54 6.63
C ASP A 157 -4.48 7.50 6.13
N GLY A 158 -4.23 8.02 4.93
CA GLY A 158 -2.93 7.93 4.25
C GLY A 158 -2.61 6.53 3.72
N GLY A 159 -1.75 6.42 2.72
CA GLY A 159 -1.24 5.16 2.18
C GLY A 159 -2.30 4.23 1.56
N THR A 160 -3.41 4.74 1.02
CA THR A 160 -4.48 3.88 0.46
C THR A 160 -4.00 3.10 -0.76
N ARG A 161 -3.13 3.67 -1.61
CA ARG A 161 -2.53 2.99 -2.77
C ARG A 161 -1.57 1.89 -2.36
N THR A 162 -0.79 2.10 -1.30
CA THR A 162 0.18 1.12 -0.80
C THR A 162 -0.53 -0.04 -0.09
N ALA A 163 -1.57 0.25 0.69
CA ALA A 163 -2.44 -0.77 1.28
C ALA A 163 -3.15 -1.61 0.20
N ALA A 164 -3.66 -0.97 -0.87
CA ALA A 164 -4.31 -1.66 -1.98
C ALA A 164 -3.36 -2.64 -2.68
N ILE A 165 -2.12 -2.23 -3.02
CA ILE A 165 -1.11 -3.11 -3.65
C ILE A 165 -0.77 -4.28 -2.74
N THR A 166 -0.51 -4.00 -1.45
CA THR A 166 -0.14 -5.02 -0.46
C THR A 166 -1.28 -6.02 -0.22
N GLY A 167 -2.51 -5.54 -0.08
CA GLY A 167 -3.70 -6.40 0.07
C GLY A 167 -4.01 -7.20 -1.19
N ALA A 168 -3.93 -6.57 -2.37
CA ALA A 168 -4.16 -7.22 -3.66
C ALA A 168 -3.14 -8.34 -3.94
N SER A 169 -1.87 -8.15 -3.59
CA SER A 169 -0.85 -9.20 -3.69
C SER A 169 -1.23 -10.44 -2.88
N LEU A 170 -1.70 -10.26 -1.65
CA LEU A 170 -2.14 -11.36 -0.79
C LEU A 170 -3.45 -12.01 -1.30
N ALA A 171 -4.42 -11.20 -1.76
CA ALA A 171 -5.67 -11.70 -2.33
C ALA A 171 -5.40 -12.54 -3.59
N LEU A 172 -4.50 -12.08 -4.46
CA LEU A 172 -4.07 -12.80 -5.65
C LEU A 172 -3.40 -14.14 -5.32
N ALA A 173 -2.49 -14.14 -4.34
CA ALA A 173 -1.84 -15.37 -3.90
C ALA A 173 -2.85 -16.38 -3.34
N THR A 174 -3.88 -15.93 -2.60
CA THR A 174 -4.95 -16.80 -2.10
C THR A 174 -5.84 -17.33 -3.21
N ALA A 175 -6.21 -16.49 -4.19
CA ALA A 175 -6.99 -16.89 -5.36
C ALA A 175 -6.26 -17.96 -6.18
N CYS A 176 -4.99 -17.74 -6.51
CA CYS A 176 -4.21 -18.70 -7.29
C CYS A 176 -4.00 -20.03 -6.56
N ARG A 177 -3.82 -20.01 -5.22
CA ARG A 177 -3.78 -21.24 -4.42
C ARG A 177 -5.10 -22.02 -4.47
N ARG A 178 -6.24 -21.33 -4.45
CA ARG A 178 -7.55 -21.95 -4.62
C ARG A 178 -7.67 -22.62 -5.97
N LEU A 179 -7.28 -21.97 -7.06
CA LEU A 179 -7.31 -22.54 -8.42
C LEU A 179 -6.45 -23.80 -8.54
N VAL A 180 -5.25 -23.82 -7.92
CA VAL A 180 -4.40 -25.02 -7.89
C VAL A 180 -5.07 -26.14 -7.12
N ARG A 181 -5.66 -25.85 -5.93
CA ARG A 181 -6.38 -26.84 -5.13
C ARG A 181 -7.59 -27.43 -5.86
N GLU A 182 -8.30 -26.61 -6.63
CA GLU A 182 -9.45 -26.99 -7.46
C GLU A 182 -9.02 -27.63 -8.78
N LYS A 183 -7.71 -27.78 -9.03
CA LYS A 183 -7.12 -28.32 -10.26
C LYS A 183 -7.52 -27.55 -11.53
N THR A 184 -7.86 -26.28 -11.40
CA THR A 184 -8.17 -25.40 -12.53
C THR A 184 -6.89 -24.97 -13.26
N ILE A 185 -5.78 -24.88 -12.52
CA ILE A 185 -4.42 -24.67 -13.00
C ILE A 185 -3.46 -25.66 -12.34
N ASP A 186 -2.38 -26.05 -13.03
CA ASP A 186 -1.42 -27.05 -12.54
C ASP A 186 -0.52 -26.49 -11.42
N ALA A 187 -0.14 -25.21 -11.52
CA ALA A 187 0.73 -24.55 -10.58
C ALA A 187 0.38 -23.07 -10.42
N SER A 188 0.71 -22.49 -9.28
CA SER A 188 0.46 -21.06 -9.05
C SER A 188 1.25 -20.21 -10.05
N PRO A 189 0.60 -19.25 -10.74
CA PRO A 189 1.28 -18.29 -11.60
C PRO A 189 1.99 -17.19 -10.79
N VAL A 190 1.69 -17.03 -9.50
CA VAL A 190 2.36 -16.04 -8.63
C VAL A 190 3.78 -16.49 -8.35
N ARG A 191 4.75 -15.71 -8.84
CA ARG A 191 6.20 -15.99 -8.68
C ARG A 191 6.72 -15.48 -7.36
N LYS A 192 6.30 -14.28 -6.96
CA LYS A 192 6.77 -13.54 -5.78
C LYS A 192 5.64 -12.76 -5.15
N LEU A 193 5.76 -12.44 -3.87
CA LEU A 193 4.90 -11.42 -3.25
C LEU A 193 5.44 -10.02 -3.57
N VAL A 194 4.54 -9.05 -3.58
CA VAL A 194 4.84 -7.62 -3.71
C VAL A 194 4.15 -6.85 -2.62
N ALA A 195 4.80 -5.83 -2.11
CA ALA A 195 4.22 -4.90 -1.16
C ALA A 195 4.61 -3.46 -1.50
N ALA A 196 3.89 -2.52 -0.93
CA ALA A 196 4.13 -1.11 -1.13
C ALA A 196 4.04 -0.35 0.19
N VAL A 197 4.83 0.71 0.32
CA VAL A 197 4.84 1.59 1.48
C VAL A 197 5.07 3.04 1.05
N SER A 198 4.53 3.99 1.81
CA SER A 198 4.86 5.40 1.67
C SER A 198 6.00 5.80 2.61
N ALA A 199 6.73 6.82 2.23
CA ALA A 199 7.67 7.54 3.06
C ALA A 199 7.60 9.02 2.68
N GLY A 200 8.19 9.89 3.48
CA GLY A 200 8.21 11.31 3.13
C GLY A 200 9.20 12.08 3.99
N VAL A 201 9.39 13.36 3.64
CA VAL A 201 10.21 14.28 4.41
C VAL A 201 9.30 15.23 5.18
N LEU A 202 9.28 15.09 6.50
CA LEU A 202 8.52 15.93 7.42
C LEU A 202 9.51 16.75 8.28
N ASN A 203 9.47 18.08 8.16
CA ASN A 203 10.37 18.99 8.88
C ASN A 203 11.87 18.64 8.76
N GLY A 204 12.29 18.17 7.57
CA GLY A 204 13.66 17.80 7.29
C GLY A 204 14.03 16.35 7.63
N GLU A 205 13.20 15.63 8.37
CA GLU A 205 13.41 14.24 8.77
C GLU A 205 12.64 13.29 7.85
N VAL A 206 13.26 12.16 7.49
CA VAL A 206 12.61 11.11 6.71
C VAL A 206 11.77 10.22 7.61
N ILE A 207 10.49 10.04 7.26
CA ILE A 207 9.56 9.18 8.01
C ILE A 207 8.91 8.13 7.12
N LEU A 208 8.68 6.96 7.70
CA LEU A 208 8.09 5.79 7.03
C LEU A 208 6.58 5.71 7.29
N ASP A 209 5.82 5.30 6.28
CA ASP A 209 4.39 4.98 6.37
C ASP A 209 3.55 6.14 6.92
N LEU A 210 3.31 7.12 6.05
CA LEU A 210 2.59 8.35 6.36
C LEU A 210 1.11 8.06 6.67
N ASN A 211 0.60 8.62 7.78
CA ASN A 211 -0.83 8.77 7.97
C ASN A 211 -1.35 10.00 7.22
N TYR A 212 -2.66 10.23 7.23
CA TYR A 212 -3.28 11.33 6.46
C TYR A 212 -2.83 12.72 6.91
N GLU A 213 -2.64 12.93 8.23
CA GLU A 213 -2.22 14.23 8.75
C GLU A 213 -0.76 14.54 8.40
N GLU A 214 0.09 13.52 8.33
CA GLU A 214 1.47 13.65 7.87
C GLU A 214 1.54 13.86 6.36
N ASP A 215 0.80 13.07 5.58
CA ASP A 215 0.73 13.13 4.11
C ASP A 215 0.34 14.52 3.57
N LYS A 216 -0.51 15.25 4.31
CA LYS A 216 -0.93 16.62 3.96
C LYS A 216 0.16 17.69 4.09
N VAL A 217 1.17 17.45 4.90
CA VAL A 217 2.14 18.47 5.32
C VAL A 217 3.59 18.08 5.03
N VAL A 218 3.84 16.89 4.51
CA VAL A 218 5.19 16.48 4.10
C VAL A 218 5.70 17.35 2.96
N ALA A 219 6.97 17.70 3.01
CA ALA A 219 7.65 18.42 1.94
C ALA A 219 7.92 17.51 0.72
N VAL A 220 8.01 16.21 0.94
CA VAL A 220 8.24 15.19 -0.11
C VAL A 220 7.31 14.02 0.16
N ASP A 221 6.46 13.66 -0.82
CA ASP A 221 5.71 12.41 -0.86
C ASP A 221 6.50 11.37 -1.66
N PHE A 222 6.71 10.20 -1.05
CA PHE A 222 7.46 9.11 -1.64
C PHE A 222 6.70 7.80 -1.49
N ASN A 223 6.58 7.05 -2.59
CA ASN A 223 5.93 5.75 -2.62
C ASN A 223 6.85 4.72 -3.25
N LEU A 224 7.03 3.59 -2.59
CA LEU A 224 7.88 2.49 -3.02
C LEU A 224 7.08 1.21 -3.16
N VAL A 225 7.26 0.54 -4.29
CA VAL A 225 6.74 -0.81 -4.55
C VAL A 225 7.90 -1.73 -4.84
N ALA A 226 8.04 -2.81 -4.07
CA ALA A 226 9.08 -3.79 -4.32
C ALA A 226 8.61 -5.22 -4.03
N THR A 227 9.32 -6.18 -4.62
CA THR A 227 9.11 -7.61 -4.44
C THR A 227 9.72 -8.10 -3.14
N GLU A 228 9.39 -9.33 -2.75
CA GLU A 228 9.96 -10.01 -1.58
C GLU A 228 11.48 -10.21 -1.64
N ASP A 229 12.08 -10.17 -2.84
CA ASP A 229 13.53 -10.24 -3.04
C ASP A 229 14.20 -8.84 -3.00
N GLY A 230 13.39 -7.78 -2.82
CA GLY A 230 13.85 -6.41 -2.76
C GLY A 230 14.03 -5.72 -4.11
N ASP A 231 13.61 -6.36 -5.22
CA ASP A 231 13.60 -5.76 -6.55
C ASP A 231 12.51 -4.70 -6.64
N PHE A 232 12.83 -3.54 -7.16
CA PHE A 232 11.88 -2.44 -7.31
C PHE A 232 10.92 -2.70 -8.48
N VAL A 233 9.64 -2.47 -8.24
CA VAL A 233 8.61 -2.40 -9.28
C VAL A 233 8.33 -0.95 -9.64
N GLU A 234 8.27 -0.07 -8.63
CA GLU A 234 8.07 1.36 -8.84
C GLU A 234 8.69 2.17 -7.70
N VAL A 235 9.29 3.28 -8.08
CA VAL A 235 9.80 4.31 -7.19
C VAL A 235 9.19 5.63 -7.64
N GLN A 236 8.39 6.25 -6.81
CA GLN A 236 7.75 7.54 -7.08
C GLN A 236 8.08 8.49 -5.94
N GLY A 237 8.68 9.63 -6.25
CA GLY A 237 8.99 10.68 -5.28
C GLY A 237 8.69 12.05 -5.89
N SER A 238 7.99 12.90 -5.14
CA SER A 238 7.64 14.24 -5.55
C SER A 238 7.87 15.22 -4.41
N GLY A 239 8.62 16.28 -4.67
CA GLY A 239 8.68 17.44 -3.77
C GLY A 239 7.46 18.31 -4.00
N GLU A 240 6.67 18.55 -2.95
CA GLU A 240 5.54 19.46 -2.99
C GLU A 240 6.00 20.84 -2.56
N GLU A 241 6.11 21.77 -3.53
CA GLU A 241 6.66 23.13 -3.35
C GLU A 241 8.11 23.16 -2.80
N SER A 242 8.84 22.03 -2.85
CA SER A 242 10.18 21.87 -2.32
C SER A 242 11.02 20.94 -3.19
N THR A 243 12.34 20.91 -2.90
CA THR A 243 13.27 19.92 -3.45
C THR A 243 13.77 19.01 -2.34
N PHE A 244 14.35 17.88 -2.69
CA PHE A 244 15.00 16.98 -1.73
C PHE A 244 16.38 16.55 -2.21
N ALA A 245 17.27 16.32 -1.25
CA ALA A 245 18.64 15.94 -1.52
C ALA A 245 18.77 14.43 -1.84
N GLN A 246 19.87 14.06 -2.47
CA GLN A 246 20.21 12.64 -2.73
C GLN A 246 20.24 11.83 -1.43
N SER A 247 20.78 12.38 -0.35
CA SER A 247 20.81 11.69 0.96
C SER A 247 19.43 11.37 1.51
N GLN A 248 18.43 12.26 1.30
CA GLN A 248 17.05 12.01 1.70
C GLN A 248 16.40 10.94 0.81
N LEU A 249 16.71 10.91 -0.50
CA LEU A 249 16.27 9.83 -1.38
C LEU A 249 16.82 8.48 -0.93
N ASP A 250 18.12 8.41 -0.62
CA ASP A 250 18.77 7.19 -0.17
C ASP A 250 18.17 6.68 1.15
N GLU A 251 17.84 7.59 2.07
CA GLU A 251 17.18 7.28 3.33
C GLU A 251 15.73 6.81 3.13
N MET A 252 14.94 7.48 2.28
CA MET A 252 13.59 7.04 1.92
C MET A 252 13.58 5.65 1.28
N LEU A 253 14.55 5.34 0.41
CA LEU A 253 14.73 4.02 -0.17
C LEU A 253 15.08 2.98 0.90
N ALA A 254 15.99 3.29 1.82
CA ALA A 254 16.38 2.38 2.90
C ALA A 254 15.22 2.07 3.85
N LEU A 255 14.49 3.10 4.30
CA LEU A 255 13.31 2.95 5.15
C LEU A 255 12.17 2.22 4.41
N GLY A 256 11.95 2.55 3.14
CA GLY A 256 10.96 1.88 2.30
C GLY A 256 11.25 0.39 2.14
N ARG A 257 12.49 -0.02 1.88
CA ARG A 257 12.90 -1.43 1.83
C ARG A 257 12.63 -2.16 3.16
N LYS A 258 12.96 -1.53 4.28
CA LYS A 258 12.67 -2.07 5.63
C LYS A 258 11.17 -2.29 5.80
N GLY A 259 10.35 -1.28 5.50
CA GLY A 259 8.89 -1.37 5.63
C GLY A 259 8.30 -2.47 4.73
N ILE A 260 8.77 -2.59 3.48
CA ILE A 260 8.32 -3.65 2.57
C ILE A 260 8.69 -5.04 3.11
N ALA A 261 9.89 -5.23 3.65
CA ALA A 261 10.28 -6.51 4.24
C ALA A 261 9.35 -6.93 5.40
N GLU A 262 8.95 -5.97 6.25
CA GLU A 262 8.00 -6.21 7.34
C GLU A 262 6.59 -6.57 6.80
N LEU A 263 6.11 -5.87 5.76
CA LEU A 263 4.83 -6.14 5.11
C LEU A 263 4.82 -7.52 4.44
N ILE A 264 5.89 -7.90 3.74
CA ILE A 264 6.06 -9.23 3.13
C ILE A 264 6.08 -10.32 4.21
N ALA A 265 6.77 -10.09 5.32
CA ALA A 265 6.78 -11.03 6.44
C ALA A 265 5.36 -11.26 7.00
N ALA A 266 4.57 -10.19 7.13
CA ALA A 266 3.18 -10.27 7.55
C ALA A 266 2.31 -11.03 6.53
N GLN A 267 2.45 -10.80 5.22
CA GLN A 267 1.76 -11.56 4.17
C GLN A 267 2.13 -13.05 4.23
N ARG A 268 3.42 -13.38 4.36
CA ARG A 268 3.89 -14.78 4.48
C ARG A 268 3.33 -15.48 5.71
N ALA A 269 3.27 -14.79 6.85
CA ALA A 269 2.69 -15.33 8.08
C ALA A 269 1.21 -15.72 7.90
N VAL A 270 0.43 -14.91 7.19
CA VAL A 270 -0.97 -15.20 6.87
C VAL A 270 -1.08 -16.39 5.91
N LEU A 271 -0.26 -16.43 4.84
CA LEU A 271 -0.27 -17.52 3.87
C LEU A 271 0.17 -18.87 4.50
N ALA A 272 1.09 -18.85 5.45
CA ALA A 272 1.51 -20.06 6.17
C ALA A 272 0.37 -20.66 7.01
N ARG A 273 -0.45 -19.83 7.65
CA ARG A 273 -1.62 -20.29 8.42
C ARG A 273 -2.65 -21.01 7.55
N LEU A 274 -2.81 -20.60 6.29
CA LEU A 274 -3.70 -21.28 5.34
C LEU A 274 -3.22 -22.68 4.93
N MET A 275 -1.92 -22.95 5.10
CA MET A 275 -1.37 -24.30 4.79
C MET A 275 -1.63 -25.31 5.93
N VAL A 276 -1.85 -24.82 7.15
CA VAL A 276 -2.04 -25.67 8.35
C VAL A 276 -3.53 -25.89 8.66
N ALA A 277 -4.41 -24.97 8.22
CA ALA A 277 -5.85 -25.13 8.45
C ALA A 277 -6.43 -26.25 7.58
N PRO A 278 -7.19 -27.22 8.17
CA PRO A 278 -7.93 -28.19 7.37
C PRO A 278 -8.93 -27.46 6.46
N PRO A 279 -9.30 -28.05 5.30
CA PRO A 279 -10.28 -27.44 4.40
C PRO A 279 -11.57 -27.20 5.20
N ALA A 280 -12.10 -25.97 5.10
CA ALA A 280 -13.43 -25.68 5.61
C ALA A 280 -14.42 -26.61 4.90
N THR A 281 -15.14 -27.38 5.69
CA THR A 281 -16.20 -28.32 5.27
C THR A 281 -17.39 -27.59 4.68
#